data_58216d770770ff2c804e0ddc023d4140
#
_entry.id   58216d770770ff2c804e0ddc023d4140
#
_cell.length_a   1.000
_cell.length_b   1.000
_cell.length_c   1.000
_cell.angle_alpha   90.00
_cell.angle_beta   90.00
_cell.angle_gamma   90.00
#
_symmetry.space_group_name_H-M   'P 1'
#
loop_
_entity.id
_entity.type
_entity.pdbx_description
1 polymer ?
#
loop_
_entity_poly.entity_id
_entity_poly.type
_entity_poly.pdbx_seq_one_letter_code
_entity_poly.pdbx_strand_id
1 'polypeptide(L)'
;MNLEPGLNALWPTPVGAHRFAGAAEVNPLLARMFGALRATQAHARGEPGDAAFFASTDDLLQRIQVPEWQPFVRFVVESLQHTVSGANAGAWPGRQLSMRIEFAGMWFQCSNRGAF
;
A
#
# COMPACT_ATOMS: atom_id res chain seq x y z
N MET A 1 -19.03 4.81 -0.24
CA MET A 1 -19.24 3.45 -0.76
C MET A 1 -18.49 2.44 0.09
N ASN A 2 -19.18 1.44 0.59
CA ASN A 2 -18.56 0.36 1.35
C ASN A 2 -18.30 -0.82 0.43
N LEU A 3 -17.03 -1.19 0.26
CA LEU A 3 -16.67 -2.38 -0.51
C LEU A 3 -16.59 -3.59 0.42
N GLU A 4 -17.15 -4.70 -0.05
CA GLU A 4 -16.98 -5.98 0.64
C GLU A 4 -15.57 -6.52 0.41
N PRO A 5 -14.99 -7.26 1.36
CA PRO A 5 -13.72 -7.94 1.11
C PRO A 5 -13.81 -8.85 -0.11
N GLY A 6 -12.74 -8.87 -0.90
CA GLY A 6 -12.67 -9.64 -2.14
C GLY A 6 -12.80 -8.79 -3.39
N LEU A 7 -13.23 -9.41 -4.48
CA LEU A 7 -13.35 -8.73 -5.77
C LEU A 7 -14.71 -8.07 -5.91
N ASN A 8 -14.69 -6.78 -6.24
CA ASN A 8 -15.88 -5.97 -6.49
C ASN A 8 -15.82 -5.43 -7.92
N ALA A 9 -16.92 -5.55 -8.65
CA ALA A 9 -17.04 -5.01 -10.01
C ALA A 9 -17.79 -3.68 -9.98
N LEU A 10 -17.11 -2.60 -10.36
CA LEU A 10 -17.67 -1.25 -10.39
C LEU A 10 -17.50 -0.68 -11.80
N TRP A 11 -18.63 -0.42 -12.49
CA TRP A 11 -18.62 0.13 -13.85
C TRP A 11 -17.59 -0.54 -14.77
N PRO A 12 -17.71 -1.67 -15.20
CA PRO A 12 -16.87 -2.74 -15.70
C PRO A 12 -15.43 -2.84 -15.11
N THR A 13 -15.04 -1.95 -14.20
CA THR A 13 -13.71 -2.04 -13.58
C THR A 13 -13.78 -2.87 -12.30
N PRO A 14 -13.09 -4.01 -12.23
CA PRO A 14 -13.04 -4.79 -11.00
C PRO A 14 -12.20 -4.07 -9.94
N VAL A 15 -12.67 -4.12 -8.68
CA VAL A 15 -11.97 -3.52 -7.54
C VAL A 15 -11.84 -4.57 -6.45
N GLY A 16 -10.61 -4.85 -6.03
CA GLY A 16 -10.34 -5.72 -4.89
C GLY A 16 -10.36 -4.93 -3.58
N ALA A 17 -10.95 -5.51 -2.55
CA ALA A 17 -10.92 -4.98 -1.19
C ALA A 17 -10.47 -6.08 -0.23
N HIS A 18 -9.49 -5.76 0.61
CA HIS A 18 -8.87 -6.73 1.50
C HIS A 18 -8.63 -6.11 2.87
N ARG A 19 -8.74 -6.91 3.93
CA ARG A 19 -8.49 -6.48 5.30
C ARG A 19 -7.22 -7.10 5.82
N PHE A 20 -6.35 -6.27 6.39
CA PHE A 20 -5.12 -6.74 7.02
C PHE A 20 -5.40 -7.11 8.48
N ALA A 21 -5.30 -8.40 8.81
CA ALA A 21 -5.58 -8.88 10.15
C ALA A 21 -4.60 -8.32 11.20
N GLY A 22 -3.37 -8.01 10.81
CA GLY A 22 -2.33 -7.46 11.69
C GLY A 22 -2.39 -5.93 11.88
N ALA A 23 -3.45 -5.27 11.41
CA ALA A 23 -3.50 -3.79 11.42
C ALA A 23 -3.37 -3.19 12.82
N ALA A 24 -3.99 -3.79 13.83
CA ALA A 24 -3.97 -3.26 15.19
C ALA A 24 -2.54 -3.20 15.77
N GLU A 25 -1.69 -4.16 15.43
CA GLU A 25 -0.30 -4.21 15.89
C GLU A 25 0.64 -3.39 15.00
N VAL A 26 0.42 -3.42 13.68
CA VAL A 26 1.37 -2.86 12.70
C VAL A 26 1.11 -1.38 12.44
N ASN A 27 -0.15 -0.93 12.40
CA ASN A 27 -0.47 0.45 12.05
C ASN A 27 0.18 1.49 12.99
N PRO A 28 0.20 1.34 14.31
CA PRO A 28 0.89 2.30 15.17
C PRO A 28 2.39 2.38 14.88
N LEU A 29 3.01 1.24 14.56
CA LEU A 29 4.42 1.19 14.20
C LEU A 29 4.68 1.93 12.89
N LEU A 30 3.87 1.65 11.86
CA LEU A 30 3.97 2.34 10.57
C LEU A 30 3.77 3.84 10.70
N ALA A 31 2.81 4.27 11.51
CA ALA A 31 2.57 5.69 11.73
C ALA A 31 3.79 6.40 12.33
N ARG A 32 4.45 5.77 13.31
CA ARG A 32 5.68 6.32 13.88
C ARG A 32 6.83 6.36 12.89
N MET A 33 6.99 5.31 12.09
CA MET A 33 8.05 5.23 11.09
C MET A 33 7.85 6.27 9.99
N PHE A 34 6.63 6.40 9.51
CA PHE A 34 6.30 7.39 8.48
C PHE A 34 6.48 8.82 9.01
N GLY A 35 6.09 9.07 10.27
CA GLY A 35 6.32 10.36 10.90
C GLY A 35 7.80 10.72 10.99
N ALA A 36 8.64 9.77 11.34
CA ALA A 36 10.11 9.97 11.40
C ALA A 36 10.70 10.21 10.01
N LEU A 37 10.29 9.43 9.01
CA LEU A 37 10.75 9.63 7.63
C LEU A 37 10.29 10.97 7.07
N ARG A 38 9.05 11.37 7.34
CA ARG A 38 8.55 12.68 6.94
C ARG A 38 9.42 13.82 7.49
N ALA A 39 9.71 13.78 8.78
CA ALA A 39 10.54 14.80 9.41
C ALA A 39 11.92 14.88 8.77
N THR A 40 12.57 13.74 8.55
CA THR A 40 13.90 13.65 7.96
C THR A 40 13.90 14.15 6.51
N GLN A 41 12.96 13.72 5.70
CA GLN A 41 12.90 14.08 4.28
C GLN A 41 12.47 15.52 4.07
N ALA A 42 11.52 16.02 4.86
CA ALA A 42 11.13 17.43 4.81
C ALA A 42 12.30 18.33 5.15
N HIS A 43 13.06 17.99 6.21
CA HIS A 43 14.26 18.74 6.59
C HIS A 43 15.29 18.75 5.44
N ALA A 44 15.56 17.59 4.85
CA ALA A 44 16.53 17.47 3.75
C ALA A 44 16.12 18.27 2.51
N ARG A 45 14.82 18.47 2.27
CA ARG A 45 14.29 19.26 1.15
C ARG A 45 14.13 20.74 1.47
N GLY A 46 14.36 21.17 2.71
CA GLY A 46 14.05 22.52 3.15
C GLY A 46 12.55 22.83 3.20
N GLU A 47 11.70 21.81 3.35
CA GLU A 47 10.25 21.97 3.43
C GLU A 47 9.79 22.11 4.89
N PRO A 48 8.65 22.81 5.14
CA PRO A 48 8.05 22.83 6.47
C PRO A 48 7.66 21.41 6.93
N GLY A 49 7.95 21.07 8.20
CA GLY A 49 7.60 19.77 8.76
C GLY A 49 6.10 19.55 8.96
N ASP A 50 5.30 20.64 8.93
CA ASP A 50 3.86 20.65 9.12
C ASP A 50 3.07 21.02 7.86
N ALA A 51 3.68 20.90 6.68
CA ALA A 51 3.00 21.17 5.42
C ALA A 51 1.70 20.38 5.29
N ALA A 52 0.70 20.98 4.65
CA ALA A 52 -0.63 20.35 4.50
C ALA A 52 -0.58 19.05 3.69
N PHE A 53 0.39 18.91 2.82
CA PHE A 53 0.63 17.71 2.02
C PHE A 53 2.11 17.36 2.03
N PHE A 54 2.39 16.06 2.10
CA PHE A 54 3.75 15.54 2.00
C PHE A 54 3.72 14.21 1.25
N ALA A 55 4.68 14.02 0.36
CA ALA A 55 4.92 12.74 -0.31
C ALA A 55 6.37 12.31 -0.05
N SER A 56 6.54 11.07 0.39
CA SER A 56 7.87 10.51 0.60
C SER A 56 8.58 10.21 -0.73
N THR A 57 9.88 9.90 -0.65
CA THR A 57 10.58 9.27 -1.77
C THR A 57 10.00 7.89 -2.06
N ASP A 58 10.20 7.37 -3.26
CA ASP A 58 9.57 6.12 -3.72
C ASP A 58 10.35 4.84 -3.37
N ASP A 59 11.39 4.98 -2.58
CA ASP A 59 12.27 3.88 -2.17
C ASP A 59 11.92 3.31 -0.79
N LEU A 60 10.66 3.35 -0.40
CA LEU A 60 10.20 2.98 0.94
C LEU A 60 10.55 1.53 1.31
N LEU A 61 10.45 0.61 0.34
CA LEU A 61 10.79 -0.79 0.59
C LEU A 61 12.25 -1.00 0.99
N GLN A 62 13.15 -0.19 0.44
CA GLN A 62 14.57 -0.26 0.75
C GLN A 62 14.93 0.46 2.06
N ARG A 63 14.12 1.43 2.48
CA ARG A 63 14.38 2.23 3.68
C ARG A 63 13.89 1.58 4.96
N ILE A 64 12.80 0.82 4.88
CA ILE A 64 12.20 0.21 6.07
C ILE A 64 12.71 -1.21 6.21
N GLN A 65 13.59 -1.43 7.19
CA GLN A 65 14.29 -2.70 7.42
C GLN A 65 13.84 -3.37 8.73
N VAL A 66 12.63 -3.08 9.19
CA VAL A 66 12.11 -3.69 10.43
C VAL A 66 11.29 -4.94 10.12
N PRO A 67 11.45 -6.03 10.93
CA PRO A 67 10.73 -7.29 10.67
C PRO A 67 9.21 -7.13 10.67
N GLU A 68 8.66 -6.22 11.45
CA GLU A 68 7.23 -5.96 11.58
C GLU A 68 6.61 -5.43 10.28
N TRP A 69 7.42 -4.89 9.38
CA TRP A 69 7.00 -4.43 8.06
C TRP A 69 6.64 -5.60 7.13
N GLN A 70 7.29 -6.74 7.30
CA GLN A 70 7.17 -7.87 6.39
C GLN A 70 5.75 -8.45 6.28
N PRO A 71 5.00 -8.64 7.39
CA PRO A 71 3.62 -9.11 7.28
C PRO A 71 2.73 -8.18 6.45
N PHE A 72 2.94 -6.86 6.55
CA PHE A 72 2.17 -5.90 5.75
C PHE A 72 2.52 -6.01 4.26
N VAL A 73 3.81 -6.10 3.92
CA VAL A 73 4.25 -6.28 2.52
C VAL A 73 3.70 -7.57 1.95
N ARG A 74 3.74 -8.66 2.71
CA ARG A 74 3.17 -9.94 2.30
C ARG A 74 1.67 -9.82 2.05
N PHE A 75 0.95 -9.15 2.92
CA PHE A 75 -0.48 -8.89 2.75
C PHE A 75 -0.76 -8.13 1.45
N VAL A 76 0.03 -7.09 1.14
CA VAL A 76 -0.13 -6.33 -0.11
C VAL A 76 0.09 -7.23 -1.32
N VAL A 77 1.14 -8.04 -1.33
CA VAL A 77 1.43 -8.98 -2.43
C VAL A 77 0.30 -9.98 -2.62
N GLU A 78 -0.15 -10.62 -1.55
CA GLU A 78 -1.25 -11.60 -1.61
C GLU A 78 -2.55 -10.96 -2.09
N SER A 79 -2.85 -9.75 -1.63
CA SER A 79 -4.04 -9.01 -2.06
C SER A 79 -4.00 -8.67 -3.55
N LEU A 80 -2.84 -8.28 -4.06
CA LEU A 80 -2.64 -8.04 -5.49
C LEU A 80 -2.80 -9.32 -6.30
N GLN A 81 -2.21 -10.43 -5.85
CA GLN A 81 -2.35 -11.72 -6.52
C GLN A 81 -3.81 -12.15 -6.60
N HIS A 82 -4.55 -12.04 -5.52
CA HIS A 82 -5.98 -12.37 -5.50
C HIS A 82 -6.79 -11.49 -6.45
N THR A 83 -6.54 -10.19 -6.43
CA THR A 83 -7.27 -9.23 -7.27
C THR A 83 -7.01 -9.48 -8.76
N VAL A 84 -5.75 -9.63 -9.14
CA VAL A 84 -5.38 -9.84 -10.55
C VAL A 84 -5.86 -11.20 -11.05
N SER A 85 -5.71 -12.25 -10.25
CA SER A 85 -6.19 -13.58 -10.61
C SER A 85 -7.71 -13.62 -10.75
N GLY A 86 -8.44 -12.99 -9.82
CA GLY A 86 -9.90 -12.92 -9.87
C GLY A 86 -10.41 -12.13 -11.07
N ALA A 87 -9.76 -10.99 -11.36
CA ALA A 87 -10.14 -10.16 -12.50
C ALA A 87 -9.90 -10.85 -13.86
N ASN A 88 -8.94 -11.79 -13.92
CA ASN A 88 -8.56 -12.47 -15.13
C ASN A 88 -9.01 -13.95 -15.19
N ALA A 89 -9.84 -14.39 -14.26
CA ALA A 89 -10.25 -15.80 -14.15
C ALA A 89 -10.89 -16.33 -15.44
N GLY A 90 -11.66 -15.48 -16.15
CA GLY A 90 -12.27 -15.86 -17.42
C GLY A 90 -11.31 -15.86 -18.60
N ALA A 91 -10.21 -15.09 -18.51
CA ALA A 91 -9.19 -14.98 -19.56
C ALA A 91 -8.09 -16.06 -19.41
N TRP A 92 -7.97 -16.69 -18.25
CA TRP A 92 -6.95 -17.70 -17.95
C TRP A 92 -7.58 -19.08 -17.65
N PRO A 93 -8.44 -19.63 -18.50
CA PRO A 93 -9.14 -20.87 -18.20
C PRO A 93 -8.20 -22.07 -18.23
N GLY A 94 -8.25 -22.88 -17.17
CA GLY A 94 -7.63 -24.19 -17.13
C GLY A 94 -6.11 -24.22 -17.07
N ARG A 95 -5.43 -23.09 -16.84
CA ARG A 95 -3.98 -23.02 -16.70
C ARG A 95 -3.60 -22.53 -15.30
N GLN A 96 -2.67 -23.21 -14.67
CA GLN A 96 -1.95 -22.66 -13.54
C GLN A 96 -0.93 -21.66 -14.06
N LEU A 97 -1.24 -20.38 -13.91
CA LEU A 97 -0.29 -19.33 -14.23
C LEU A 97 0.41 -18.90 -12.94
N SER A 98 1.73 -18.90 -12.94
CA SER A 98 2.47 -18.27 -11.86
C SER A 98 2.54 -16.77 -12.11
N MET A 99 2.22 -16.00 -11.07
CA MET A 99 2.27 -14.55 -11.13
C MET A 99 3.47 -14.05 -10.34
N ARG A 100 4.27 -13.20 -10.97
CA ARG A 100 5.35 -12.49 -10.31
C ARG A 100 4.95 -11.02 -10.15
N ILE A 101 5.07 -10.52 -8.93
CA ILE A 101 4.80 -9.11 -8.63
C ILE A 101 6.13 -8.42 -8.37
N GLU A 102 6.40 -7.36 -9.10
CA GLU A 102 7.55 -6.51 -8.89
C GLU A 102 7.08 -5.11 -8.52
N PHE A 103 7.66 -4.54 -7.47
CA PHE A 103 7.38 -3.17 -7.08
C PHE A 103 8.38 -2.25 -7.77
N ALA A 104 7.90 -1.38 -8.65
CA ALA A 104 8.71 -0.34 -9.28
C ALA A 104 9.04 0.78 -8.29
N GLY A 105 8.15 1.03 -7.35
CA GLY A 105 8.35 2.01 -6.28
C GLY A 105 7.26 1.88 -5.24
N MET A 106 7.54 2.35 -4.05
CA MET A 106 6.57 2.45 -2.97
C MET A 106 6.84 3.72 -2.18
N TRP A 107 5.81 4.48 -1.94
CA TRP A 107 5.90 5.73 -1.17
C TRP A 107 4.66 5.88 -0.30
N PHE A 108 4.71 6.80 0.64
CA PHE A 108 3.56 7.20 1.41
C PHE A 108 3.27 8.69 1.22
N GLN A 109 2.04 9.06 1.48
CA GLN A 109 1.60 10.44 1.46
C GLN A 109 0.95 10.78 2.80
N CYS A 110 1.18 12.00 3.24
CA CYS A 110 0.49 12.57 4.39
C CYS A 110 -0.28 13.79 3.93
N SER A 111 -1.53 13.89 4.31
CA SER A 111 -2.33 15.07 4.03
C SER A 111 -3.10 15.47 5.28
N ASN A 112 -3.21 16.77 5.51
CA ASN A 112 -4.04 17.29 6.57
C ASN A 112 -5.50 17.21 6.14
N ARG A 113 -6.40 17.18 7.14
CA ARG A 113 -7.83 17.17 6.87
C ARG A 113 -8.20 18.36 5.97
N GLY A 114 -8.83 18.07 4.83
CA GLY A 114 -9.23 19.09 3.87
C GLY A 114 -8.15 19.55 2.91
N ALA A 115 -7.01 18.85 2.83
CA ALA A 115 -5.88 19.20 1.96
C ALA A 115 -6.01 18.70 0.51
N PHE A 116 -7.13 18.16 0.13
CA PHE A 116 -7.41 17.72 -1.24
C PHE A 116 -8.18 18.75 -2.03
#